data_443ef7ed229d3f2fbee20ad75aaeb030
#
_entry.id   443ef7ed229d3f2fbee20ad75aaeb030
#
_cell.length_a   1.000
_cell.length_b   1.000
_cell.length_c   1.000
_cell.angle_alpha   90.00
_cell.angle_beta   90.00
_cell.angle_gamma   90.00
#
_symmetry.space_group_name_H-M   'P 1'
#
loop_
_entity.id
_entity.type
_entity.pdbx_description
1 polymer ?
#
loop_
_entity_poly.entity_id
_entity_poly.type
_entity_poly.pdbx_seq_one_letter_code
_entity_poly.pdbx_strand_id
1 'polypeptide(L)'
;MTTTEILQHSHTVLLVDWPSRDVPETLVRSGFTVYVKGGPNPDDFFLHEWHDHQLVQQRIGHPPDHADLVYSYRPLAELPGVIELAKFVGARTIWTQSGRCSDGREDPRGCWLSDADRLAATCQIQSAGLHHITQPYIADAARQLTPAHS
;
A
#
# COMPACT_ATOMS: atom_id res chain seq x y z
N MET A 1 0.13 16.54 6.94
CA MET A 1 0.76 16.18 5.65
C MET A 1 -0.30 15.79 4.65
N THR A 2 -0.17 16.27 3.43
CA THR A 2 -1.04 15.84 2.34
C THR A 2 -0.62 14.46 1.86
N THR A 3 -1.52 13.80 1.13
CA THR A 3 -1.23 12.50 0.51
C THR A 3 0.00 12.58 -0.42
N THR A 4 0.07 13.65 -1.22
CA THR A 4 1.21 13.88 -2.11
C THR A 4 2.52 14.01 -1.33
N GLU A 5 2.50 14.77 -0.23
CA GLU A 5 3.70 14.93 0.60
C GLU A 5 4.15 13.61 1.21
N ILE A 6 3.21 12.78 1.68
CA ILE A 6 3.52 11.47 2.23
C ILE A 6 4.22 10.61 1.18
N LEU A 7 3.69 10.58 -0.04
CA LEU A 7 4.33 9.83 -1.13
C LEU A 7 5.70 10.39 -1.48
N GLN A 8 5.84 11.71 -1.56
CA GLN A 8 7.12 12.34 -1.91
C GLN A 8 8.21 12.04 -0.89
N HIS A 9 7.85 11.85 0.37
CA HIS A 9 8.80 11.55 1.43
C HIS A 9 8.98 10.06 1.68
N SER A 10 8.27 9.21 0.94
CA SER A 10 8.39 7.76 1.06
C SER A 10 9.35 7.22 0.02
N HIS A 11 10.13 6.22 0.39
CA HIS A 11 11.06 5.54 -0.52
C HIS A 11 10.70 4.07 -0.68
N THR A 12 10.27 3.43 0.39
CA THR A 12 9.97 2.01 0.41
C THR A 12 8.52 1.79 0.77
N VAL A 13 7.82 1.04 -0.07
CA VAL A 13 6.39 0.71 0.09
C VAL A 13 6.26 -0.80 0.21
N LEU A 14 5.53 -1.23 1.21
CA LEU A 14 5.17 -2.64 1.38
C LEU A 14 3.70 -2.82 1.02
N LEU A 15 3.45 -3.64 0.01
CA LEU A 15 2.09 -3.98 -0.41
C LEU A 15 1.67 -5.26 0.30
N VAL A 16 0.50 -5.24 0.93
CA VAL A 16 -0.05 -6.43 1.58
C VAL A 16 -1.11 -6.98 0.65
N ASP A 17 -0.67 -7.93 -0.17
CA ASP A 17 -1.40 -8.57 -1.23
C ASP A 17 -1.90 -7.57 -2.29
N TRP A 18 -1.80 -7.94 -3.54
CA TRP A 18 -2.32 -7.14 -4.63
C TRP A 18 -2.64 -8.02 -5.84
N PRO A 19 -3.91 -8.07 -6.28
CA PRO A 19 -4.32 -9.00 -7.32
C PRO A 19 -3.96 -8.58 -8.74
N SER A 20 -3.47 -7.36 -8.94
CA SER A 20 -3.13 -6.86 -10.28
C SER A 20 -1.71 -6.33 -10.29
N ARG A 21 -1.18 -6.11 -11.51
CA ARG A 21 0.17 -5.55 -11.67
C ARG A 21 0.22 -4.04 -11.55
N ASP A 22 -0.93 -3.36 -11.59
CA ASP A 22 -0.97 -1.91 -11.71
C ASP A 22 -0.25 -1.20 -10.56
N VAL A 23 -0.52 -1.58 -9.33
CA VAL A 23 0.09 -0.91 -8.17
C VAL A 23 1.59 -1.18 -8.09
N PRO A 24 2.07 -2.44 -8.05
CA PRO A 24 3.52 -2.66 -7.96
C PRO A 24 4.27 -2.10 -9.17
N GLU A 25 3.75 -2.27 -10.37
CA GLU A 25 4.42 -1.77 -11.57
C GLU A 25 4.53 -0.26 -11.56
N THR A 26 3.43 0.44 -11.27
CA THR A 26 3.41 1.90 -11.24
C THR A 26 4.36 2.45 -10.19
N LEU A 27 4.36 1.87 -8.99
CA LEU A 27 5.24 2.33 -7.91
C LEU A 27 6.71 2.09 -8.25
N VAL A 28 7.05 0.91 -8.77
CA VAL A 28 8.44 0.61 -9.16
C VAL A 28 8.89 1.56 -10.25
N ARG A 29 8.05 1.80 -11.27
CA ARG A 29 8.40 2.72 -12.36
C ARG A 29 8.45 4.17 -11.91
N SER A 30 7.80 4.51 -10.81
CA SER A 30 7.86 5.85 -10.24
C SER A 30 9.06 6.05 -9.32
N GLY A 31 9.91 5.05 -9.14
CA GLY A 31 11.15 5.16 -8.39
C GLY A 31 11.10 4.63 -6.96
N PHE A 32 9.98 4.05 -6.54
CA PHE A 32 9.87 3.47 -5.21
C PHE A 32 10.52 2.08 -5.15
N THR A 33 11.04 1.73 -3.98
CA THR A 33 11.41 0.34 -3.67
C THR A 33 10.14 -0.34 -3.19
N VAL A 34 9.76 -1.44 -3.82
CA VAL A 34 8.46 -2.08 -3.59
C VAL A 34 8.65 -3.52 -3.15
N TYR A 35 8.14 -3.82 -1.97
CA TYR A 35 8.02 -5.18 -1.46
C TYR A 35 6.56 -5.58 -1.45
N VAL A 36 6.30 -6.86 -1.68
CA VAL A 36 4.94 -7.40 -1.66
C VAL A 36 4.88 -8.58 -0.71
N LYS A 37 3.94 -8.53 0.25
CA LYS A 37 3.55 -9.68 1.04
C LYS A 37 2.39 -10.35 0.30
N GLY A 38 2.64 -11.50 -0.31
CA GLY A 38 1.60 -12.20 -1.06
C GLY A 38 1.72 -13.70 -0.86
N GLY A 39 0.63 -14.37 -0.63
CA GLY A 39 0.63 -15.80 -0.39
C GLY A 39 0.28 -16.14 1.07
N PRO A 40 0.01 -17.43 1.34
CA PRO A 40 -0.53 -17.86 2.62
C PRO A 40 0.51 -17.99 3.75
N ASN A 41 1.81 -18.03 3.42
CA ASN A 41 2.85 -18.23 4.42
C ASN A 41 3.32 -16.91 5.01
N PRO A 42 3.70 -16.88 6.30
CA PRO A 42 4.18 -15.63 6.94
C PRO A 42 5.44 -15.07 6.32
N ASP A 43 6.22 -15.86 5.61
CA ASP A 43 7.48 -15.45 4.98
C ASP A 43 7.37 -15.25 3.47
N ASP A 44 6.15 -15.15 2.94
CA ASP A 44 5.93 -14.90 1.50
C ASP A 44 6.12 -13.41 1.19
N PHE A 45 7.36 -12.97 1.19
CA PHE A 45 7.75 -11.61 0.84
C PHE A 45 8.58 -11.60 -0.43
N PHE A 46 8.28 -10.64 -1.31
CA PHE A 46 8.93 -10.51 -2.62
C PHE A 46 9.37 -9.07 -2.84
N LEU A 47 10.55 -8.90 -3.45
CA LEU A 47 11.00 -7.60 -3.94
C LEU A 47 10.61 -7.49 -5.41
N HIS A 48 9.97 -6.40 -5.78
CA HIS A 48 9.58 -6.13 -7.16
C HIS A 48 10.53 -5.11 -7.76
N GLU A 49 11.04 -5.40 -8.97
CA GLU A 49 11.97 -4.54 -9.68
C GLU A 49 11.58 -4.43 -11.16
N TRP A 50 12.05 -3.39 -11.81
CA TRP A 50 11.80 -3.16 -13.23
C TRP A 50 13.08 -3.42 -14.02
N HIS A 51 13.06 -4.46 -14.85
CA HIS A 51 14.20 -4.86 -15.66
C HIS A 51 13.75 -5.20 -17.07
N ASP A 52 14.42 -4.64 -18.08
CA ASP A 52 14.17 -4.93 -19.49
C ASP A 52 12.68 -4.80 -19.86
N HIS A 53 12.06 -3.69 -19.41
CA HIS A 53 10.65 -3.39 -19.65
C HIS A 53 9.69 -4.43 -19.04
N GLN A 54 10.12 -5.13 -17.99
CA GLN A 54 9.31 -6.12 -17.30
C GLN A 54 9.38 -5.93 -15.80
N LEU A 55 8.24 -6.19 -15.15
CA LEU A 55 8.18 -6.26 -13.70
C LEU A 55 8.66 -7.64 -13.26
N VAL A 56 9.75 -7.67 -12.52
CA VAL A 56 10.38 -8.90 -12.05
C VAL A 56 10.21 -8.97 -10.53
N GLN A 57 9.86 -10.15 -10.02
CA GLN A 57 9.77 -10.34 -8.57
C GLN A 57 10.81 -11.36 -8.12
N GLN A 58 11.42 -11.05 -6.97
CA GLN A 58 12.41 -11.91 -6.35
C GLN A 58 11.94 -12.24 -4.93
N ARG A 59 11.83 -13.53 -4.62
CA ARG A 59 11.44 -13.95 -3.29
C ARG A 59 12.57 -13.65 -2.30
N ILE A 60 12.26 -12.94 -1.22
CA ILE A 60 13.23 -12.66 -0.16
C ILE A 60 12.96 -13.46 1.10
N GLY A 61 11.73 -13.93 1.33
CA GLY A 61 11.41 -14.84 2.41
C GLY A 61 11.30 -14.23 3.80
N HIS A 62 11.33 -12.90 3.91
CA HIS A 62 11.20 -12.18 5.17
C HIS A 62 10.72 -10.76 4.90
N PRO A 63 10.14 -10.06 5.91
CA PRO A 63 9.77 -8.65 5.74
C PRO A 63 11.00 -7.79 5.43
N PRO A 64 10.81 -6.65 4.76
CA PRO A 64 11.90 -5.68 4.61
C PRO A 64 12.31 -5.14 5.99
N ASP A 65 13.54 -4.68 6.13
CA ASP A 65 14.03 -4.09 7.37
C ASP A 65 13.26 -2.83 7.73
N HIS A 66 12.81 -2.10 6.72
CA HIS A 66 12.05 -0.87 6.90
C HIS A 66 11.16 -0.63 5.68
N ALA A 67 9.97 -0.11 5.95
CA ALA A 67 9.11 0.45 4.92
C ALA A 67 8.49 1.74 5.45
N ASP A 68 8.38 2.75 4.59
CA ASP A 68 7.79 4.04 4.98
C ASP A 68 6.28 3.99 4.97
N LEU A 69 5.71 3.15 4.12
CA LEU A 69 4.29 3.10 3.84
C LEU A 69 3.88 1.64 3.61
N VAL A 70 2.77 1.25 4.23
CA VAL A 70 2.14 -0.05 3.95
C VAL A 70 0.84 0.21 3.21
N TYR A 71 0.69 -0.45 2.07
CA TYR A 71 -0.55 -0.41 1.30
C TYR A 71 -1.25 -1.77 1.41
N SER A 72 -2.51 -1.76 1.79
CA SER A 72 -3.27 -2.99 1.99
C SER A 72 -4.47 -3.07 1.06
N TYR A 73 -4.63 -4.23 0.42
CA TYR A 73 -5.83 -4.61 -0.31
C TYR A 73 -6.43 -5.86 0.35
N ARG A 74 -6.69 -5.75 1.66
CA ARG A 74 -7.18 -6.89 2.44
C ARG A 74 -8.46 -6.54 3.16
N PRO A 75 -9.33 -7.52 3.45
CA PRO A 75 -10.57 -7.28 4.20
C PRO A 75 -10.31 -6.67 5.58
N LEU A 76 -11.31 -5.97 6.09
CA LEU A 76 -11.23 -5.33 7.41
C LEU A 76 -10.86 -6.34 8.51
N ALA A 77 -11.32 -7.57 8.41
CA ALA A 77 -11.03 -8.61 9.40
C ALA A 77 -9.53 -8.90 9.55
N GLU A 78 -8.73 -8.62 8.50
CA GLU A 78 -7.28 -8.85 8.51
C GLU A 78 -6.49 -7.61 8.93
N LEU A 79 -7.17 -6.50 9.17
CA LEU A 79 -6.50 -5.23 9.49
C LEU A 79 -5.60 -5.30 10.73
N PRO A 80 -5.96 -5.99 11.83
CA PRO A 80 -5.04 -6.08 12.97
C PRO A 80 -3.68 -6.64 12.60
N GLY A 81 -3.62 -7.65 11.73
CA GLY A 81 -2.36 -8.20 11.24
C GLY A 81 -1.58 -7.23 10.37
N VAL A 82 -2.28 -6.43 9.56
CA VAL A 82 -1.65 -5.39 8.74
C VAL A 82 -1.03 -4.32 9.63
N ILE A 83 -1.73 -3.91 10.69
CA ILE A 83 -1.22 -2.94 11.66
C ILE A 83 0.04 -3.46 12.35
N GLU A 84 0.03 -4.72 12.77
CA GLU A 84 1.21 -5.35 13.39
C GLU A 84 2.40 -5.34 12.43
N LEU A 85 2.17 -5.69 11.18
CA LEU A 85 3.21 -5.68 10.16
C LEU A 85 3.74 -4.27 9.92
N ALA A 86 2.86 -3.27 9.84
CA ALA A 86 3.27 -1.88 9.66
C ALA A 86 4.18 -1.43 10.79
N LYS A 87 3.82 -1.75 12.02
CA LYS A 87 4.67 -1.42 13.18
C LYS A 87 6.01 -2.15 13.12
N PHE A 88 5.99 -3.41 12.72
CA PHE A 88 7.20 -4.22 12.64
C PHE A 88 8.23 -3.62 11.66
N VAL A 89 7.77 -3.12 10.50
CA VAL A 89 8.65 -2.52 9.50
C VAL A 89 8.87 -1.02 9.72
N GLY A 90 8.29 -0.43 10.76
CA GLY A 90 8.49 0.97 11.09
C GLY A 90 7.73 1.95 10.20
N ALA A 91 6.70 1.48 9.52
CA ALA A 91 5.86 2.35 8.71
C ALA A 91 5.01 3.27 9.58
N ARG A 92 4.80 4.50 9.13
CA ARG A 92 3.97 5.49 9.82
C ARG A 92 2.58 5.63 9.25
N THR A 93 2.36 5.07 8.07
CA THR A 93 1.12 5.25 7.32
C THR A 93 0.66 3.92 6.75
N ILE A 94 -0.63 3.66 6.88
CA ILE A 94 -1.30 2.58 6.18
C ILE A 94 -2.24 3.20 5.17
N TRP A 95 -2.09 2.80 3.92
CA TRP A 95 -2.94 3.22 2.82
C TRP A 95 -3.82 2.03 2.43
N THR A 96 -5.11 2.21 2.50
CA THR A 96 -6.06 1.17 2.10
C THR A 96 -6.88 1.70 0.92
N GLN A 97 -7.28 0.81 0.04
CA GLN A 97 -8.17 1.19 -1.04
C GLN A 97 -9.62 0.98 -0.61
N SER A 98 -10.34 2.07 -0.39
CA SER A 98 -11.76 1.95 -0.10
C SER A 98 -12.51 1.49 -1.36
N GLY A 99 -13.68 0.90 -1.17
CA GLY A 99 -14.53 0.49 -2.28
C GLY A 99 -15.28 1.63 -2.93
N ARG A 100 -14.89 2.90 -2.69
CA ARG A 100 -15.56 4.05 -3.26
C ARG A 100 -14.58 5.05 -3.85
N CYS A 101 -14.97 5.64 -4.97
CA CYS A 101 -14.26 6.76 -5.57
C CYS A 101 -14.55 8.03 -4.78
N SER A 102 -13.78 9.10 -5.04
CA SER A 102 -13.99 10.38 -4.37
C SER A 102 -15.35 11.02 -4.67
N ASP A 103 -15.99 10.64 -5.77
CA ASP A 103 -17.34 11.11 -6.12
C ASP A 103 -18.47 10.25 -5.52
N GLY A 104 -18.15 9.26 -4.71
CA GLY A 104 -19.11 8.40 -4.03
C GLY A 104 -19.53 7.15 -4.77
N ARG A 105 -19.07 6.96 -6.02
CA ARG A 105 -19.39 5.76 -6.79
C ARG A 105 -18.57 4.56 -6.30
N GLU A 106 -19.07 3.36 -6.57
CA GLU A 106 -18.32 2.15 -6.26
C GLU A 106 -17.02 2.09 -7.06
N ASP A 107 -15.95 1.70 -6.39
CA ASP A 107 -14.65 1.48 -7.02
C ASP A 107 -14.34 -0.01 -6.95
N PRO A 108 -14.34 -0.72 -8.08
CA PRO A 108 -14.08 -2.15 -8.08
C PRO A 108 -12.66 -2.50 -7.65
N ARG A 109 -11.77 -1.52 -7.54
CA ARG A 109 -10.41 -1.72 -7.05
C ARG A 109 -10.34 -1.74 -5.53
N GLY A 110 -11.42 -1.36 -4.85
CA GLY A 110 -11.45 -1.30 -3.39
C GLY A 110 -11.96 -2.56 -2.76
N CYS A 111 -11.67 -2.74 -1.46
CA CYS A 111 -12.11 -3.90 -0.70
C CYS A 111 -13.23 -3.59 0.30
N TRP A 112 -13.54 -2.31 0.53
CA TRP A 112 -14.58 -1.89 1.47
C TRP A 112 -15.54 -0.92 0.79
N LEU A 113 -16.84 -1.23 0.81
CA LEU A 113 -17.88 -0.37 0.23
C LEU A 113 -18.57 0.49 1.28
N SER A 114 -18.53 0.09 2.54
CA SER A 114 -19.28 0.71 3.63
C SER A 114 -18.48 1.81 4.30
N ASP A 115 -19.13 2.96 4.57
CA ASP A 115 -18.52 4.04 5.35
C ASP A 115 -18.24 3.60 6.78
N ALA A 116 -19.06 2.69 7.33
CA ALA A 116 -18.84 2.14 8.67
C ALA A 116 -17.53 1.34 8.72
N ASP A 117 -17.26 0.54 7.71
CA ASP A 117 -16.00 -0.22 7.64
C ASP A 117 -14.80 0.71 7.52
N ARG A 118 -14.92 1.75 6.71
CA ARG A 118 -13.85 2.74 6.58
C ARG A 118 -13.57 3.46 7.89
N LEU A 119 -14.62 3.85 8.61
CA LEU A 119 -14.47 4.49 9.92
C LEU A 119 -13.85 3.54 10.93
N ALA A 120 -14.27 2.28 10.95
CA ALA A 120 -13.71 1.28 11.85
C ALA A 120 -12.20 1.10 11.58
N ALA A 121 -11.82 1.03 10.31
CA ALA A 121 -10.42 0.91 9.93
C ALA A 121 -9.62 2.13 10.37
N THR A 122 -10.15 3.33 10.13
CA THR A 122 -9.49 4.57 10.53
C THR A 122 -9.27 4.61 12.05
N CYS A 123 -10.29 4.24 12.83
CA CYS A 123 -10.17 4.20 14.29
C CYS A 123 -9.08 3.22 14.74
N GLN A 124 -9.04 2.03 14.16
CA GLN A 124 -8.02 1.04 14.53
C GLN A 124 -6.61 1.53 14.20
N ILE A 125 -6.43 2.09 13.00
CA ILE A 125 -5.11 2.54 12.54
C ILE A 125 -4.65 3.73 13.36
N GLN A 126 -5.51 4.71 13.60
CA GLN A 126 -5.16 5.89 14.39
C GLN A 126 -4.92 5.54 15.85
N SER A 127 -5.67 4.60 16.42
CA SER A 127 -5.44 4.12 17.79
C SER A 127 -4.08 3.45 17.92
N ALA A 128 -3.54 2.93 16.84
CA ALA A 128 -2.20 2.34 16.82
C ALA A 128 -1.09 3.38 16.61
N GLY A 129 -1.45 4.67 16.50
CA GLY A 129 -0.49 5.74 16.29
C GLY A 129 -0.06 5.93 14.85
N LEU A 130 -0.84 5.42 13.90
CA LEU A 130 -0.51 5.46 12.48
C LEU A 130 -1.46 6.38 11.73
N HIS A 131 -1.02 6.90 10.59
CA HIS A 131 -1.87 7.64 9.66
C HIS A 131 -2.63 6.69 8.77
N HIS A 132 -3.86 7.03 8.43
CA HIS A 132 -4.68 6.26 7.51
C HIS A 132 -5.03 7.08 6.28
N ILE A 133 -4.77 6.52 5.10
CA ILE A 133 -5.13 7.12 3.82
C ILE A 133 -6.02 6.13 3.08
N THR A 134 -7.13 6.64 2.53
CA THR A 134 -8.06 5.83 1.74
C THR A 134 -8.20 6.34 0.31
N GLN A 135 -7.74 7.54 0.03
CA GLN A 135 -7.88 8.20 -1.28
C GLN A 135 -6.68 9.08 -1.54
N PRO A 136 -6.30 9.22 -2.79
CA PRO A 136 -6.81 8.54 -3.98
C PRO A 136 -6.26 7.12 -4.10
N TYR A 137 -6.57 6.43 -5.21
CA TYR A 137 -5.92 5.16 -5.53
C TYR A 137 -4.41 5.40 -5.64
N ILE A 138 -3.62 4.56 -4.98
CA ILE A 138 -2.19 4.83 -4.81
C ILE A 138 -1.45 4.93 -6.15
N ALA A 139 -1.82 4.10 -7.13
CA ALA A 139 -1.18 4.17 -8.44
C ALA A 139 -1.49 5.49 -9.14
N ASP A 140 -2.72 5.99 -9.03
CA ASP A 140 -3.08 7.29 -9.58
C ASP A 140 -2.29 8.41 -8.91
N ALA A 141 -2.15 8.35 -7.58
CA ALA A 141 -1.36 9.33 -6.85
C ALA A 141 0.11 9.30 -7.25
N ALA A 142 0.67 8.11 -7.45
CA ALA A 142 2.06 7.96 -7.88
C ALA A 142 2.27 8.53 -9.29
N ARG A 143 1.31 8.32 -10.20
CA ARG A 143 1.39 8.87 -11.56
C ARG A 143 1.36 10.39 -11.58
N GLN A 144 0.75 11.01 -10.56
CA GLN A 144 0.69 12.47 -10.46
C GLN A 144 1.95 13.09 -9.84
N LEU A 145 2.86 12.27 -9.33
CA LEU A 145 4.13 12.77 -8.85
C LEU A 145 4.90 13.37 -10.02
N THR A 146 5.70 14.38 -9.69
CA THR A 146 6.43 15.11 -10.72
C THR A 146 7.47 14.23 -11.39
N PRO A 147 7.95 14.65 -12.58
CA PRO A 147 9.03 13.94 -13.29
C PRO A 147 10.27 13.66 -12.46
N ALA A 148 10.41 14.24 -11.28
CA ALA A 148 11.55 13.97 -10.41
C ALA A 148 11.64 12.48 -10.01
N HIS A 149 10.56 11.73 -10.13
CA HIS A 149 10.52 10.32 -9.81
C HIS A 149 10.50 9.41 -11.05
N SER A 150 10.48 9.98 -12.22
CA SER A 150 10.40 9.22 -13.47
C SER A 150 11.74 9.20 -14.20
#